data_1ee17ed91c2b261eb432149ce956690b
#
_entry.id   1ee17ed91c2b261eb432149ce956690b
#
_cell.length_a   1.000
_cell.length_b   1.000
_cell.length_c   1.000
_cell.angle_alpha   90.00
_cell.angle_beta   90.00
_cell.angle_gamma   90.00
#
_symmetry.space_group_name_H-M   'P 1'
#
loop_
_entity.id
_entity.type
_entity.pdbx_description
1 polymer ?
#
loop_
_entity_poly.entity_id
_entity_poly.type
_entity_poly.pdbx_seq_one_letter_code
_entity_poly.pdbx_strand_id
1 'polypeptide(L)'
;MAPRPNRTPPQRPARPLIPPIDVSDLTTYPLKKRHSKVRVSDFARPWKRGGSFAQFYASLPDLLAVKTLRAVATAIATAHRQHRPVIVGIGAHVIKVGLAPLLVDLMERGIVTAVAMNGAGIIHDFELALMGHTSEEVDAEIDAGRFGMAEDTGRILNEAI
;
A
#
# COMPACT_ATOMS: atom_id res chain seq x y z
N MET A 1 -58.44 -6.04 17.79
CA MET A 1 -57.06 -5.56 17.64
C MET A 1 -57.12 -4.06 17.34
N ALA A 2 -56.80 -3.19 18.32
CA ALA A 2 -56.97 -1.74 18.20
C ALA A 2 -55.84 -1.16 17.33
N PRO A 3 -56.11 -0.14 16.46
CA PRO A 3 -55.12 0.49 15.61
C PRO A 3 -54.12 1.28 16.47
N ARG A 4 -52.83 1.13 16.15
CA ARG A 4 -51.73 1.86 16.85
C ARG A 4 -51.84 3.36 16.52
N PRO A 5 -51.68 4.25 17.50
CA PRO A 5 -51.70 5.68 17.29
C PRO A 5 -50.51 6.10 16.38
N ASN A 6 -50.82 6.89 15.38
CA ASN A 6 -49.89 7.48 14.41
C ASN A 6 -48.96 8.46 15.17
N ARG A 7 -47.73 8.08 15.52
CA ARG A 7 -46.75 8.95 16.13
C ARG A 7 -46.06 9.80 15.05
N THR A 8 -46.38 11.04 14.99
CA THR A 8 -45.62 12.03 14.19
C THR A 8 -44.14 11.99 14.63
N PRO A 9 -43.17 11.82 13.71
CA PRO A 9 -41.77 11.83 14.10
C PRO A 9 -41.37 13.17 14.69
N PRO A 10 -40.50 13.21 15.70
CA PRO A 10 -40.06 14.46 16.32
C PRO A 10 -39.40 15.35 15.26
N GLN A 11 -39.89 16.59 15.13
CA GLN A 11 -39.28 17.59 14.26
C GLN A 11 -37.87 17.89 14.79
N ARG A 12 -36.84 17.67 13.97
CA ARG A 12 -35.49 18.15 14.29
C ARG A 12 -35.49 19.64 14.46
N PRO A 13 -34.93 20.20 15.54
CA PRO A 13 -34.78 21.65 15.68
C PRO A 13 -34.05 22.19 14.45
N ALA A 14 -34.60 23.28 13.88
CA ALA A 14 -33.96 23.98 12.77
C ALA A 14 -32.52 24.37 13.18
N ARG A 15 -31.52 23.93 12.40
CA ARG A 15 -30.13 24.39 12.62
C ARG A 15 -30.12 25.91 12.52
N PRO A 16 -29.47 26.63 13.46
CA PRO A 16 -29.29 28.05 13.31
C PRO A 16 -28.62 28.34 11.96
N LEU A 17 -29.21 29.22 11.19
CA LEU A 17 -28.63 29.70 9.93
C LEU A 17 -27.37 30.51 10.30
N ILE A 18 -26.21 29.89 10.13
CA ILE A 18 -24.93 30.59 10.23
C ILE A 18 -24.78 31.37 8.93
N PRO A 19 -24.71 32.72 8.99
CA PRO A 19 -24.53 33.51 7.77
C PRO A 19 -23.20 33.17 7.09
N PRO A 20 -23.11 33.20 5.74
CA PRO A 20 -21.86 33.07 5.04
C PRO A 20 -20.82 34.09 5.54
N ILE A 21 -19.54 33.70 5.54
CA ILE A 21 -18.45 34.62 5.85
C ILE A 21 -18.43 35.73 4.79
N ASP A 22 -18.30 36.97 5.24
CA ASP A 22 -18.04 38.10 4.34
C ASP A 22 -16.63 37.96 3.74
N VAL A 23 -16.54 37.95 2.43
CA VAL A 23 -15.29 37.82 1.69
C VAL A 23 -14.89 39.07 0.91
N SER A 24 -15.59 40.20 1.18
CA SER A 24 -15.35 41.47 0.46
C SER A 24 -13.92 42.00 0.62
N ASP A 25 -13.29 41.72 1.77
CA ASP A 25 -11.92 42.17 2.08
C ASP A 25 -10.80 41.26 1.60
N LEU A 26 -11.13 40.15 0.89
CA LEU A 26 -10.11 39.23 0.38
C LEU A 26 -9.30 39.86 -0.75
N THR A 27 -7.97 39.86 -0.55
CA THR A 27 -7.04 40.28 -1.61
C THR A 27 -6.84 39.13 -2.59
N THR A 28 -7.10 39.41 -3.88
CA THR A 28 -6.92 38.44 -4.97
C THR A 28 -5.72 38.78 -5.82
N TYR A 29 -5.24 37.81 -6.61
CA TYR A 29 -4.18 38.02 -7.59
C TYR A 29 -4.47 37.27 -8.90
N PRO A 30 -3.94 37.70 -10.04
CA PRO A 30 -4.20 37.06 -11.33
C PRO A 30 -3.71 35.63 -11.37
N LEU A 31 -4.52 34.69 -11.91
CA LEU A 31 -4.19 33.28 -12.05
C LEU A 31 -2.85 33.06 -12.78
N LYS A 32 -2.50 33.92 -13.76
CA LYS A 32 -1.25 33.86 -14.49
C LYS A 32 0.00 34.02 -13.62
N LYS A 33 -0.12 34.64 -12.43
CA LYS A 33 0.99 34.81 -11.48
C LYS A 33 1.10 33.66 -10.47
N ARG A 34 0.15 32.71 -10.49
CA ARG A 34 0.15 31.59 -9.55
C ARG A 34 1.20 30.56 -9.92
N HIS A 35 2.03 30.15 -8.95
CA HIS A 35 2.91 28.99 -9.08
C HIS A 35 2.08 27.70 -9.00
N SER A 36 1.69 27.19 -10.18
CA SER A 36 0.88 25.96 -10.27
C SER A 36 1.77 24.73 -10.35
N LYS A 37 1.45 23.71 -9.54
CA LYS A 37 2.21 22.45 -9.44
C LYS A 37 1.82 21.41 -10.48
N VAL A 38 0.67 21.58 -11.15
CA VAL A 38 0.10 20.62 -12.08
C VAL A 38 -0.07 21.28 -13.44
N ARG A 39 0.37 20.59 -14.48
CA ARG A 39 0.26 21.00 -15.89
C ARG A 39 -0.55 19.97 -16.66
N VAL A 40 -1.17 20.37 -17.75
CA VAL A 40 -1.90 19.45 -18.65
C VAL A 40 -0.98 18.36 -19.20
N SER A 41 0.30 18.69 -19.42
CA SER A 41 1.32 17.72 -19.85
C SER A 41 1.52 16.55 -18.87
N ASP A 42 1.18 16.74 -17.60
CA ASP A 42 1.38 15.76 -16.54
C ASP A 42 0.20 14.78 -16.42
N PHE A 43 -0.86 14.99 -17.21
CA PHE A 43 -2.08 14.20 -17.15
C PHE A 43 -1.91 12.79 -17.71
N ALA A 44 -2.69 11.86 -17.18
CA ALA A 44 -2.81 10.52 -17.72
C ALA A 44 -3.34 10.55 -19.16
N ARG A 45 -2.94 9.56 -19.94
CA ARG A 45 -3.49 9.29 -21.27
C ARG A 45 -4.28 7.98 -21.24
N PRO A 46 -5.43 7.90 -21.92
CA PRO A 46 -6.20 6.66 -22.00
C PRO A 46 -5.34 5.54 -22.58
N TRP A 47 -5.27 4.41 -21.85
CA TRP A 47 -4.61 3.22 -22.36
C TRP A 47 -5.50 2.51 -23.41
N LYS A 48 -4.90 2.04 -24.49
CA LYS A 48 -5.62 1.33 -25.55
C LYS A 48 -5.63 -0.17 -25.30
N ARG A 49 -6.80 -0.80 -25.43
CA ARG A 49 -6.94 -2.26 -25.32
C ARG A 49 -5.92 -2.98 -26.24
N GLY A 50 -5.22 -3.98 -25.70
CA GLY A 50 -4.18 -4.70 -26.42
C GLY A 50 -2.81 -4.04 -26.39
N GLY A 51 -2.65 -2.88 -25.76
CA GLY A 51 -1.35 -2.25 -25.56
C GLY A 51 -0.47 -3.03 -24.58
N SER A 52 0.86 -2.90 -24.73
CA SER A 52 1.83 -3.50 -23.82
C SER A 52 1.81 -2.86 -22.43
N PHE A 53 2.41 -3.57 -21.43
CA PHE A 53 2.64 -3.01 -20.09
C PHE A 53 3.46 -1.71 -20.14
N ALA A 54 4.48 -1.64 -20.99
CA ALA A 54 5.27 -0.41 -21.16
C ALA A 54 4.41 0.78 -21.63
N GLN A 55 3.48 0.55 -22.53
CA GLN A 55 2.52 1.57 -22.98
C GLN A 55 1.55 1.96 -21.87
N PHE A 56 1.08 0.99 -21.08
CA PHE A 56 0.27 1.29 -19.89
C PHE A 56 1.05 2.15 -18.89
N TYR A 57 2.27 1.75 -18.54
CA TYR A 57 3.12 2.49 -17.62
C TYR A 57 3.41 3.92 -18.11
N ALA A 58 3.67 4.08 -19.42
CA ALA A 58 3.87 5.39 -20.03
C ALA A 58 2.61 6.26 -20.08
N SER A 59 1.40 5.68 -20.00
CA SER A 59 0.12 6.40 -20.00
C SER A 59 -0.26 6.98 -18.65
N LEU A 60 0.35 6.52 -17.56
CA LEU A 60 0.09 7.01 -16.20
C LEU A 60 0.44 8.50 -16.06
N PRO A 61 -0.25 9.25 -15.19
CA PRO A 61 0.03 10.67 -14.98
C PRO A 61 1.42 10.88 -14.35
N ASP A 62 2.12 11.96 -14.70
CA ASP A 62 3.40 12.29 -14.06
C ASP A 62 3.18 13.15 -12.80
N LEU A 63 2.37 12.63 -11.88
CA LEU A 63 1.93 13.30 -10.67
C LEU A 63 1.99 12.34 -9.46
N LEU A 64 2.16 12.91 -8.27
CA LEU A 64 2.05 12.21 -6.98
C LEU A 64 2.82 10.87 -6.98
N ALA A 65 2.14 9.79 -6.58
CA ALA A 65 2.74 8.46 -6.41
C ALA A 65 3.37 7.90 -7.70
N VAL A 66 2.83 8.20 -8.88
CA VAL A 66 3.40 7.72 -10.15
C VAL A 66 4.74 8.35 -10.45
N LYS A 67 4.92 9.65 -10.14
CA LYS A 67 6.22 10.30 -10.27
C LYS A 67 7.27 9.65 -9.36
N THR A 68 6.89 9.34 -8.12
CA THR A 68 7.76 8.63 -7.18
C THR A 68 8.05 7.20 -7.65
N LEU A 69 7.04 6.47 -8.12
CA LEU A 69 7.20 5.13 -8.69
C LEU A 69 8.21 5.12 -9.85
N ARG A 70 8.11 6.07 -10.77
CA ARG A 70 9.05 6.23 -11.89
C ARG A 70 10.47 6.51 -11.42
N ALA A 71 10.63 7.38 -10.42
CA ALA A 71 11.94 7.70 -9.87
C ALA A 71 12.58 6.47 -9.20
N VAL A 72 11.83 5.71 -8.41
CA VAL A 72 12.30 4.47 -7.76
C VAL A 72 12.67 3.42 -8.82
N ALA A 73 11.79 3.14 -9.78
CA ALA A 73 12.06 2.17 -10.84
C ALA A 73 13.32 2.54 -11.64
N THR A 74 13.51 3.83 -11.96
CA THR A 74 14.69 4.31 -12.66
C THR A 74 15.96 4.18 -11.81
N ALA A 75 15.87 4.45 -10.50
CA ALA A 75 17.00 4.32 -9.58
C ALA A 75 17.46 2.85 -9.48
N ILE A 76 16.51 1.91 -9.31
CA ILE A 76 16.79 0.47 -9.27
C ILE A 76 17.43 0.02 -10.59
N ALA A 77 16.84 0.35 -11.74
CA ALA A 77 17.38 -0.01 -13.04
C ALA A 77 18.79 0.57 -13.28
N THR A 78 19.05 1.77 -12.78
CA THR A 78 20.37 2.40 -12.88
C THR A 78 21.40 1.72 -11.97
N ALA A 79 21.03 1.42 -10.73
CA ALA A 79 21.88 0.67 -9.79
C ALA A 79 22.27 -0.69 -10.37
N HIS A 80 21.28 -1.44 -10.87
CA HIS A 80 21.52 -2.75 -11.50
C HIS A 80 22.50 -2.64 -12.69
N ARG A 81 22.28 -1.70 -13.62
CA ARG A 81 23.20 -1.49 -14.76
C ARG A 81 24.62 -1.09 -14.37
N GLN A 82 24.76 -0.41 -13.24
CA GLN A 82 26.06 0.03 -12.70
C GLN A 82 26.66 -0.96 -11.70
N HIS A 83 26.09 -2.16 -11.57
CA HIS A 83 26.51 -3.18 -10.60
C HIS A 83 26.59 -2.64 -9.16
N ARG A 84 25.69 -1.72 -8.81
CA ARG A 84 25.56 -1.21 -7.45
C ARG A 84 24.55 -2.02 -6.67
N PRO A 85 24.72 -2.17 -5.34
CA PRO A 85 23.80 -2.92 -4.53
C PRO A 85 22.40 -2.27 -4.50
N VAL A 86 21.37 -3.13 -4.56
CA VAL A 86 19.98 -2.79 -4.31
C VAL A 86 19.53 -3.58 -3.08
N ILE A 87 19.29 -2.86 -1.98
CA ILE A 87 18.89 -3.45 -0.71
C ILE A 87 17.40 -3.17 -0.50
N VAL A 88 16.61 -4.22 -0.26
CA VAL A 88 15.17 -4.10 -0.03
C VAL A 88 14.85 -4.40 1.43
N GLY A 89 14.40 -3.37 2.18
CA GLY A 89 13.88 -3.53 3.53
C GLY A 89 12.39 -3.85 3.48
N ILE A 90 11.97 -4.97 4.09
CA ILE A 90 10.57 -5.41 4.10
C ILE A 90 10.07 -5.75 5.51
N GLY A 91 8.78 -5.58 5.72
CA GLY A 91 8.07 -6.22 6.83
C GLY A 91 7.52 -7.59 6.40
N ALA A 92 7.10 -8.38 7.39
CA ALA A 92 6.55 -9.72 7.21
C ALA A 92 5.34 -9.77 6.23
N HIS A 93 4.59 -8.68 6.12
CA HIS A 93 3.41 -8.62 5.25
C HIS A 93 3.72 -8.90 3.78
N VAL A 94 4.88 -8.50 3.30
CA VAL A 94 5.29 -8.74 1.91
C VAL A 94 5.33 -10.25 1.61
N ILE A 95 5.84 -11.05 2.53
CA ILE A 95 5.88 -12.53 2.43
C ILE A 95 4.47 -13.10 2.65
N LYS A 96 3.84 -12.72 3.76
CA LYS A 96 2.53 -13.21 4.18
C LYS A 96 1.42 -13.05 3.12
N VAL A 97 1.45 -11.98 2.32
CA VAL A 97 0.45 -11.72 1.26
C VAL A 97 0.87 -12.27 -0.12
N GLY A 98 1.93 -13.10 -0.18
CA GLY A 98 2.29 -13.84 -1.39
C GLY A 98 3.19 -13.10 -2.37
N LEU A 99 3.95 -12.09 -1.94
CA LEU A 99 4.89 -11.37 -2.83
C LEU A 99 6.32 -11.96 -2.82
N ALA A 100 6.60 -12.97 -1.99
CA ALA A 100 7.89 -13.63 -1.93
C ALA A 100 8.41 -14.11 -3.30
N PRO A 101 7.60 -14.76 -4.18
CA PRO A 101 8.08 -15.19 -5.50
C PRO A 101 8.60 -14.05 -6.38
N LEU A 102 8.05 -12.83 -6.23
CA LEU A 102 8.53 -11.65 -6.96
C LEU A 102 9.89 -11.18 -6.45
N LEU A 103 10.12 -11.27 -5.14
CA LEU A 103 11.42 -10.96 -4.55
C LEU A 103 12.48 -11.97 -4.99
N VAL A 104 12.15 -13.26 -4.99
CA VAL A 104 13.03 -14.34 -5.44
C VAL A 104 13.43 -14.13 -6.91
N ASP A 105 12.47 -13.86 -7.79
CA ASP A 105 12.75 -13.55 -9.21
C ASP A 105 13.69 -12.34 -9.37
N LEU A 106 13.50 -11.29 -8.58
CA LEU A 106 14.38 -10.13 -8.60
C LEU A 106 15.78 -10.43 -8.07
N MET A 107 15.91 -11.32 -7.10
CA MET A 107 17.20 -11.79 -6.58
C MET A 107 17.91 -12.70 -7.60
N GLU A 108 17.22 -13.65 -8.21
CA GLU A 108 17.75 -14.54 -9.26
C GLU A 108 18.26 -13.77 -10.48
N ARG A 109 17.59 -12.68 -10.83
CA ARG A 109 18.04 -11.73 -11.88
C ARG A 109 19.18 -10.81 -11.44
N GLY A 110 19.63 -10.87 -10.21
CA GLY A 110 20.64 -9.97 -9.67
C GLY A 110 20.20 -8.49 -9.58
N ILE A 111 18.90 -8.22 -9.60
CA ILE A 111 18.36 -6.88 -9.44
C ILE A 111 18.34 -6.49 -7.97
N VAL A 112 17.86 -7.38 -7.10
CA VAL A 112 17.94 -7.24 -5.64
C VAL A 112 19.17 -8.02 -5.15
N THR A 113 20.06 -7.36 -4.43
CA THR A 113 21.33 -7.94 -3.97
C THR A 113 21.32 -8.27 -2.47
N ALA A 114 20.39 -7.69 -1.72
CA ALA A 114 20.19 -8.00 -0.31
C ALA A 114 18.75 -7.70 0.12
N VAL A 115 18.26 -8.50 1.07
CA VAL A 115 16.95 -8.29 1.72
C VAL A 115 17.20 -8.13 3.21
N ALA A 116 16.59 -7.11 3.82
CA ALA A 116 16.55 -6.89 5.25
C ALA A 116 15.11 -7.05 5.74
N MET A 117 14.90 -7.89 6.75
CA MET A 117 13.57 -8.12 7.32
C MET A 117 13.63 -8.31 8.84
N ASN A 118 12.49 -8.23 9.50
CA ASN A 118 12.37 -8.57 10.92
C ASN A 118 12.09 -10.06 11.12
N GLY A 119 12.15 -10.54 12.37
CA GLY A 119 11.91 -11.94 12.72
C GLY A 119 10.56 -12.49 12.26
N ALA A 120 9.51 -11.67 12.23
CA ALA A 120 8.22 -12.10 11.72
C ALA A 120 8.26 -12.46 10.22
N GLY A 121 9.14 -11.81 9.42
CA GLY A 121 9.36 -12.20 8.03
C GLY A 121 9.95 -13.61 7.92
N ILE A 122 10.92 -13.93 8.75
CA ILE A 122 11.55 -15.26 8.81
C ILE A 122 10.53 -16.33 9.20
N ILE A 123 9.66 -16.04 10.21
CA ILE A 123 8.62 -16.96 10.65
C ILE A 123 7.69 -17.31 9.48
N HIS A 124 7.12 -16.31 8.82
CA HIS A 124 6.18 -16.56 7.73
C HIS A 124 6.82 -17.28 6.53
N ASP A 125 8.06 -16.95 6.20
CA ASP A 125 8.80 -17.60 5.12
C ASP A 125 9.06 -19.08 5.44
N PHE A 126 9.52 -19.36 6.66
CA PHE A 126 9.75 -20.70 7.17
C PHE A 126 8.47 -21.56 7.16
N GLU A 127 7.36 -21.02 7.69
CA GLU A 127 6.07 -21.74 7.74
C GLU A 127 5.55 -22.06 6.34
N LEU A 128 5.63 -21.10 5.41
CA LEU A 128 5.26 -21.33 4.01
C LEU A 128 6.12 -22.40 3.36
N ALA A 129 7.42 -22.41 3.62
CA ALA A 129 8.34 -23.42 3.08
C ALA A 129 8.08 -24.82 3.66
N LEU A 130 7.77 -24.90 4.98
CA LEU A 130 7.57 -26.15 5.67
C LEU A 130 6.18 -26.75 5.40
N MET A 131 5.12 -25.93 5.49
CA MET A 131 3.73 -26.37 5.54
C MET A 131 2.87 -25.89 4.35
N GLY A 132 3.37 -24.98 3.53
CA GLY A 132 2.61 -24.38 2.44
C GLY A 132 1.56 -23.35 2.86
N HIS A 133 1.46 -23.04 4.13
CA HIS A 133 0.55 -22.03 4.69
C HIS A 133 1.18 -21.33 5.89
N THR A 134 0.68 -20.16 6.24
CA THR A 134 1.14 -19.37 7.38
C THR A 134 0.02 -18.46 7.87
N SER A 135 0.25 -17.81 9.02
CA SER A 135 -0.68 -16.86 9.67
C SER A 135 -1.86 -17.52 10.33
N GLU A 136 -1.82 -17.52 11.63
CA GLU A 136 -2.89 -18.09 12.48
C GLU A 136 -4.19 -17.29 12.38
N GLU A 137 -5.31 -17.98 12.62
CA GLU A 137 -6.62 -17.36 12.84
C GLU A 137 -6.67 -16.80 14.27
N VAL A 138 -6.49 -15.49 14.39
CA VAL A 138 -6.29 -14.83 15.69
C VAL A 138 -7.48 -15.06 16.63
N ASP A 139 -8.72 -14.89 16.13
CA ASP A 139 -9.93 -15.00 16.93
C ASP A 139 -10.12 -16.41 17.53
N ALA A 140 -9.67 -17.44 16.80
CA ALA A 140 -9.78 -18.82 17.27
C ALA A 140 -8.72 -19.18 18.33
N GLU A 141 -7.54 -18.61 18.24
CA GLU A 141 -6.39 -19.05 19.06
C GLU A 141 -6.10 -18.14 20.25
N ILE A 142 -6.51 -16.86 20.20
CA ILE A 142 -6.18 -15.89 21.26
C ILE A 142 -6.89 -16.19 22.58
N ASP A 143 -8.17 -16.59 22.51
CA ASP A 143 -8.97 -16.90 23.70
C ASP A 143 -8.49 -18.18 24.41
N ALA A 144 -7.88 -19.09 23.65
CA ALA A 144 -7.28 -20.32 24.17
C ALA A 144 -5.83 -20.14 24.64
N GLY A 145 -5.26 -18.94 24.52
CA GLY A 145 -3.88 -18.65 24.87
C GLY A 145 -2.84 -19.34 23.98
N ARG A 146 -3.23 -19.78 22.78
CA ARG A 146 -2.34 -20.51 21.84
C ARG A 146 -1.78 -19.65 20.72
N PHE A 147 -2.27 -18.44 20.56
CA PHE A 147 -1.79 -17.53 19.50
C PHE A 147 -0.27 -17.31 19.59
N GLY A 148 0.45 -17.59 18.51
CA GLY A 148 1.91 -17.49 18.44
C GLY A 148 2.67 -18.66 19.09
N MET A 149 1.98 -19.74 19.49
CA MET A 149 2.56 -20.87 20.23
C MET A 149 2.76 -22.11 19.35
N ALA A 150 3.01 -21.94 18.05
CA ALA A 150 3.32 -23.04 17.14
C ALA A 150 4.67 -23.68 17.54
N GLU A 151 4.62 -24.94 18.04
CA GLU A 151 5.76 -25.66 18.61
C GLU A 151 6.88 -25.83 17.58
N ASP A 152 6.56 -26.31 16.37
CA ASP A 152 7.56 -26.57 15.35
C ASP A 152 8.24 -25.28 14.87
N THR A 153 7.50 -24.20 14.70
CA THR A 153 8.03 -22.89 14.34
C THR A 153 9.04 -22.40 15.41
N GLY A 154 8.62 -22.46 16.67
CA GLY A 154 9.50 -22.04 17.79
C GLY A 154 10.75 -22.91 17.91
N ARG A 155 10.58 -24.24 17.93
CA ARG A 155 11.68 -25.19 18.09
C ARG A 155 12.69 -25.10 16.96
N ILE A 156 12.25 -25.25 15.70
CA ILE A 156 13.15 -25.35 14.55
C ILE A 156 13.91 -24.04 14.30
N LEU A 157 13.23 -22.89 14.42
CA LEU A 157 13.91 -21.60 14.24
C LEU A 157 14.92 -21.33 15.35
N ASN A 158 14.64 -21.71 16.60
CA ASN A 158 15.63 -21.58 17.69
C ASN A 158 16.81 -22.56 17.57
N GLU A 159 16.61 -23.73 16.95
CA GLU A 159 17.70 -24.67 16.65
C GLU A 159 18.59 -24.20 15.49
N ALA A 160 18.07 -23.38 14.57
CA ALA A 160 18.76 -22.88 13.39
C ALA A 160 19.61 -21.61 13.61
N ILE A 161 19.35 -20.86 14.69
CA ILE A 161 20.02 -19.62 15.07
C ILE A 161 21.07 -19.88 16.14
#